data_81ba3d010d1b542535f401900f1fe3cf
#
_entry.id   81ba3d010d1b542535f401900f1fe3cf
#
_cell.length_a   1.000
_cell.length_b   1.000
_cell.length_c   1.000
_cell.angle_alpha   90.00
_cell.angle_beta   90.00
_cell.angle_gamma   90.00
#
_symmetry.space_group_name_H-M   'P 1'
#
loop_
_entity.id
_entity.type
_entity.pdbx_description
1 polymer ?
#
loop_
_entity_poly.entity_id
_entity_poly.type
_entity_poly.pdbx_seq_one_letter_code
_entity_poly.pdbx_strand_id
1 'polypeptide(L)'
;MGKGAFLNVSAAGHVIPTLGLVAELLRRGEEIVYFEVPGFQLELEAVGAAFRPYPPIRPYPGPGGDNQYFLAPILTWCAREWVPPLLEAVRAERPDYIVHDSLCLWGRIVAHVLGLPAVTSVATAAFCPESFHGCPLLRGLRRTKIAEARDGLRLFRDWRQELRTHYGVRPIAIIDTFTNPQPLNICYLPRELQPYAEKFGDEFLFVGPCDPVRATPVEFPFDQLDERPLVLVSFGTVHNPGRAFFDALLGAVRGKDVQVVLVLSPGMDMSALG
;
A
#
# COMPACT_ATOMS: atom_id res chain seq x y z
N MET A 1 11.08 24.57 10.36
CA MET A 1 11.65 23.44 9.60
C MET A 1 11.52 22.24 10.53
N GLY A 2 10.75 21.26 10.12
CA GLY A 2 10.55 20.04 10.86
C GLY A 2 11.16 18.86 10.13
N LYS A 3 11.27 17.71 10.80
CA LYS A 3 11.74 16.45 10.22
C LYS A 3 10.63 15.39 10.26
N GLY A 4 10.21 14.92 9.10
CA GLY A 4 9.20 13.87 8.97
C GLY A 4 9.82 12.50 8.71
N ALA A 5 9.31 11.46 9.39
CA ALA A 5 9.62 10.07 9.07
C ALA A 5 8.43 9.41 8.35
N PHE A 6 8.65 8.93 7.14
CA PHE A 6 7.65 8.18 6.38
C PHE A 6 7.88 6.67 6.55
N LEU A 7 6.80 5.96 6.87
CA LEU A 7 6.77 4.49 6.95
C LEU A 7 5.62 3.98 6.08
N ASN A 8 5.93 3.16 5.08
CA ASN A 8 4.93 2.76 4.11
C ASN A 8 4.87 1.23 3.93
N VAL A 9 3.85 0.78 3.23
CA VAL A 9 3.77 -0.59 2.72
C VAL A 9 4.51 -0.68 1.40
N SER A 10 5.37 -1.67 1.26
CA SER A 10 6.27 -1.86 0.13
C SER A 10 5.52 -2.30 -1.14
N ALA A 11 4.68 -1.42 -1.64
CA ALA A 11 3.93 -1.61 -2.88
C ALA A 11 3.87 -0.31 -3.67
N ALA A 12 4.06 -0.37 -4.98
CA ALA A 12 4.10 0.81 -5.84
C ALA A 12 2.85 1.69 -5.73
N GLY A 13 1.67 1.06 -5.60
CA GLY A 13 0.39 1.77 -5.40
C GLY A 13 0.29 2.54 -4.07
N HIS A 14 1.17 2.27 -3.11
CA HIS A 14 1.24 2.95 -1.82
C HIS A 14 2.38 3.96 -1.75
N VAL A 15 3.53 3.67 -2.36
CA VAL A 15 4.71 4.54 -2.35
C VAL A 15 4.57 5.69 -3.34
N ILE A 16 4.23 5.40 -4.61
CA ILE A 16 4.19 6.41 -5.69
C ILE A 16 3.25 7.59 -5.37
N PRO A 17 2.02 7.39 -4.85
CA PRO A 17 1.15 8.52 -4.52
C PRO A 17 1.73 9.49 -3.49
N THR A 18 2.67 9.04 -2.64
CA THR A 18 3.28 9.91 -1.62
C THR A 18 4.40 10.80 -2.16
N LEU A 19 4.97 10.49 -3.34
CA LEU A 19 6.15 11.19 -3.86
C LEU A 19 5.88 12.68 -4.09
N GLY A 20 4.71 13.03 -4.60
CA GLY A 20 4.32 14.44 -4.77
C GLY A 20 4.21 15.19 -3.43
N LEU A 21 3.65 14.56 -2.41
CA LEU A 21 3.60 15.12 -1.05
C LEU A 21 5.00 15.29 -0.46
N VAL A 22 5.87 14.29 -0.60
CA VAL A 22 7.26 14.34 -0.14
C VAL A 22 8.02 15.48 -0.82
N ALA A 23 7.91 15.60 -2.14
CA ALA A 23 8.55 16.68 -2.92
C ALA A 23 8.09 18.07 -2.44
N GLU A 24 6.80 18.23 -2.17
CA GLU A 24 6.25 19.51 -1.69
C GLU A 24 6.71 19.84 -0.25
N LEU A 25 6.77 18.86 0.64
CA LEU A 25 7.30 19.05 2.00
C LEU A 25 8.77 19.47 1.97
N LEU A 26 9.59 18.81 1.17
CA LEU A 26 11.00 19.19 0.96
C LEU A 26 11.14 20.60 0.38
N ARG A 27 10.30 20.96 -0.62
CA ARG A 27 10.28 22.32 -1.19
C ARG A 27 9.92 23.40 -0.15
N ARG A 28 9.13 23.05 0.86
CA ARG A 28 8.78 23.92 2.00
C ARG A 28 9.86 23.95 3.09
N GLY A 29 10.95 23.21 2.90
CA GLY A 29 12.08 23.21 3.83
C GLY A 29 11.98 22.18 4.95
N GLU A 30 11.06 21.19 4.84
CA GLU A 30 11.06 20.03 5.74
C GLU A 30 12.21 19.08 5.38
N GLU A 31 12.70 18.33 6.37
CA GLU A 31 13.58 17.18 6.15
C GLU A 31 12.73 15.90 6.13
N ILE A 32 12.90 15.06 5.12
CA ILE A 32 12.13 13.81 5.02
C ILE A 32 13.07 12.61 5.01
N VAL A 33 12.89 11.72 5.98
CA VAL A 33 13.47 10.38 5.99
C VAL A 33 12.37 9.37 5.65
N TYR A 34 12.65 8.48 4.70
CA TYR A 34 11.65 7.54 4.20
C TYR A 34 12.15 6.11 4.38
N PHE A 35 11.43 5.33 5.19
CA PHE A 35 11.71 3.92 5.45
C PHE A 35 10.96 3.05 4.45
N GLU A 36 11.71 2.28 3.64
CA GLU A 36 11.13 1.42 2.61
C GLU A 36 12.10 0.30 2.20
N VAL A 37 11.65 -0.64 1.37
CA VAL A 37 12.53 -1.66 0.78
C VAL A 37 13.41 -1.05 -0.32
N PRO A 38 14.61 -1.64 -0.60
CA PRO A 38 15.55 -1.09 -1.58
C PRO A 38 14.98 -0.89 -3.00
N GLY A 39 13.92 -1.62 -3.35
CA GLY A 39 13.28 -1.50 -4.66
C GLY A 39 12.69 -0.11 -4.99
N PHE A 40 12.51 0.76 -3.99
CA PHE A 40 11.99 2.13 -4.16
C PHE A 40 13.03 3.22 -3.89
N GLN A 41 14.29 2.83 -3.64
CA GLN A 41 15.34 3.78 -3.26
C GLN A 41 15.52 4.88 -4.32
N LEU A 42 15.59 4.51 -5.60
CA LEU A 42 15.83 5.46 -6.68
C LEU A 42 14.73 6.52 -6.77
N GLU A 43 13.47 6.11 -6.68
CA GLU A 43 12.33 7.02 -6.71
C GLU A 43 12.31 7.98 -5.51
N LEU A 44 12.64 7.48 -4.33
CA LEU A 44 12.66 8.25 -3.10
C LEU A 44 13.82 9.25 -3.07
N GLU A 45 15.02 8.83 -3.48
CA GLU A 45 16.18 9.72 -3.57
C GLU A 45 16.02 10.77 -4.69
N ALA A 46 15.34 10.43 -5.80
CA ALA A 46 15.09 11.35 -6.88
C ALA A 46 14.19 12.54 -6.47
N VAL A 47 13.26 12.34 -5.53
CA VAL A 47 12.47 13.44 -4.96
C VAL A 47 13.22 14.18 -3.85
N GLY A 48 14.40 13.70 -3.42
CA GLY A 48 15.23 14.30 -2.38
C GLY A 48 15.02 13.76 -0.97
N ALA A 49 14.25 12.70 -0.79
CA ALA A 49 14.07 12.07 0.50
C ALA A 49 15.33 11.28 0.92
N ALA A 50 15.65 11.27 2.20
CA ALA A 50 16.70 10.42 2.75
C ALA A 50 16.17 8.99 2.91
N PHE A 51 16.57 8.10 2.02
CA PHE A 51 16.17 6.69 2.07
C PHE A 51 16.78 5.95 3.27
N ARG A 52 15.98 5.10 3.91
CA ARG A 52 16.40 4.15 4.94
C ARG A 52 15.78 2.78 4.65
N PRO A 53 16.58 1.73 4.53
CA PRO A 53 16.03 0.39 4.29
C PRO A 53 15.25 -0.12 5.50
N TYR A 54 14.12 -0.78 5.26
CA TYR A 54 13.49 -1.59 6.29
C TYR A 54 14.44 -2.69 6.75
N PRO A 55 14.52 -2.96 8.07
CA PRO A 55 15.25 -4.11 8.56
C PRO A 55 14.70 -5.42 7.96
N PRO A 56 15.57 -6.41 7.69
CA PRO A 56 15.10 -7.72 7.25
C PRO A 56 14.24 -8.38 8.32
N ILE A 57 13.16 -9.04 7.90
CA ILE A 57 12.25 -9.78 8.78
C ILE A 57 12.22 -11.26 8.40
N ARG A 58 11.82 -12.09 9.36
CA ARG A 58 11.59 -13.50 9.11
C ARG A 58 10.46 -13.70 8.10
N PRO A 59 10.49 -14.78 7.31
CA PRO A 59 9.35 -15.13 6.46
C PRO A 59 8.05 -15.27 7.26
N TYR A 60 6.94 -14.86 6.65
CA TYR A 60 5.63 -15.04 7.26
C TYR A 60 5.33 -16.55 7.44
N PRO A 61 5.03 -17.01 8.67
CA PRO A 61 4.88 -18.44 8.95
C PRO A 61 3.45 -18.98 8.73
N GLY A 62 2.52 -18.08 8.37
CA GLY A 62 1.12 -18.43 8.22
C GLY A 62 0.76 -18.91 6.82
N PRO A 63 -0.51 -19.29 6.60
CA PRO A 63 -0.98 -19.62 5.29
C PRO A 63 -0.82 -18.45 4.36
N GLY A 64 -0.12 -18.66 3.25
CA GLY A 64 0.17 -17.67 2.21
C GLY A 64 -0.62 -17.95 0.93
N GLY A 65 -0.53 -17.03 -0.02
CA GLY A 65 -1.14 -17.10 -1.34
C GLY A 65 -1.77 -15.77 -1.73
N ASP A 66 -2.25 -15.67 -2.97
CA ASP A 66 -2.89 -14.48 -3.55
C ASP A 66 -4.22 -14.09 -2.89
N ASN A 67 -4.40 -14.45 -1.63
CA ASN A 67 -5.67 -14.34 -0.95
C ASN A 67 -5.66 -13.18 0.04
N GLN A 68 -6.41 -12.13 -0.29
CA GLN A 68 -6.62 -10.93 0.54
C GLN A 68 -7.10 -11.25 1.98
N TYR A 69 -7.65 -12.45 2.24
CA TYR A 69 -8.06 -12.89 3.58
C TYR A 69 -6.91 -12.99 4.58
N PHE A 70 -5.67 -13.11 4.07
CA PHE A 70 -4.49 -13.19 4.91
C PHE A 70 -3.80 -11.84 5.12
N LEU A 71 -4.33 -10.76 4.54
CA LEU A 71 -3.67 -9.46 4.64
C LEU A 71 -3.59 -8.98 6.10
N ALA A 72 -4.66 -9.08 6.89
CA ALA A 72 -4.62 -8.66 8.29
C ALA A 72 -3.61 -9.45 9.14
N PRO A 73 -3.54 -10.81 9.07
CA PRO A 73 -2.46 -11.57 9.69
C PRO A 73 -1.07 -11.17 9.19
N ILE A 74 -0.88 -10.98 7.88
CA ILE A 74 0.41 -10.58 7.29
C ILE A 74 0.85 -9.20 7.83
N LEU A 75 -0.02 -8.20 7.80
CA LEU A 75 0.29 -6.86 8.30
C LEU A 75 0.59 -6.87 9.81
N THR A 76 -0.11 -7.71 10.57
CA THR A 76 0.16 -7.87 12.01
C THR A 76 1.49 -8.57 12.25
N TRP A 77 1.86 -9.56 11.42
CA TRP A 77 3.18 -10.17 11.43
C TRP A 77 4.27 -9.16 11.11
N CYS A 78 4.11 -8.38 10.04
CA CYS A 78 5.04 -7.31 9.70
C CYS A 78 5.23 -6.33 10.86
N ALA A 79 4.15 -5.92 11.52
CA ALA A 79 4.24 -5.05 12.69
C ALA A 79 5.03 -5.71 13.83
N ARG A 80 4.79 -6.99 14.10
CA ARG A 80 5.51 -7.74 15.13
C ARG A 80 7.03 -7.80 14.88
N GLU A 81 7.41 -7.99 13.62
CA GLU A 81 8.82 -8.12 13.24
C GLU A 81 9.51 -6.76 13.09
N TRP A 82 8.82 -5.77 12.52
CA TRP A 82 9.44 -4.48 12.22
C TRP A 82 9.43 -3.49 13.39
N VAL A 83 8.44 -3.52 14.28
CA VAL A 83 8.34 -2.50 15.34
C VAL A 83 9.59 -2.45 16.21
N PRO A 84 10.16 -3.57 16.73
CA PRO A 84 11.34 -3.48 17.59
C PRO A 84 12.53 -2.76 16.94
N PRO A 85 13.04 -3.18 15.77
CA PRO A 85 14.18 -2.51 15.15
C PRO A 85 13.84 -1.10 14.61
N LEU A 86 12.59 -0.85 14.18
CA LEU A 86 12.19 0.47 13.73
C LEU A 86 12.10 1.50 14.86
N LEU A 87 11.76 1.10 16.06
CA LEU A 87 11.78 2.01 17.22
C LEU A 87 13.18 2.60 17.43
N GLU A 88 14.22 1.80 17.28
CA GLU A 88 15.60 2.27 17.39
C GLU A 88 16.00 3.15 16.19
N ALA A 89 15.70 2.69 14.98
CA ALA A 89 16.05 3.40 13.75
C ALA A 89 15.34 4.76 13.65
N VAL A 90 14.03 4.82 13.92
CA VAL A 90 13.27 6.07 13.89
C VAL A 90 13.69 7.01 14.99
N ARG A 91 13.96 6.51 16.21
CA ARG A 91 14.48 7.32 17.32
C ARG A 91 15.84 7.95 16.99
N ALA A 92 16.71 7.22 16.29
CA ALA A 92 18.01 7.73 15.85
C ALA A 92 17.90 8.91 14.87
N GLU A 93 16.87 8.89 14.01
CA GLU A 93 16.58 9.97 13.08
C GLU A 93 15.97 11.22 13.76
N ARG A 94 15.43 11.08 14.98
CA ARG A 94 14.82 12.16 15.76
C ARG A 94 13.77 12.97 14.97
N PRO A 95 12.76 12.33 14.35
CA PRO A 95 11.74 13.06 13.62
C PRO A 95 10.81 13.82 14.57
N ASP A 96 10.21 14.88 14.08
CA ASP A 96 9.18 15.66 14.78
C ASP A 96 7.79 15.05 14.61
N TYR A 97 7.58 14.30 13.52
CA TYR A 97 6.31 13.63 13.20
C TYR A 97 6.52 12.39 12.33
N ILE A 98 5.48 11.55 12.28
CA ILE A 98 5.46 10.35 11.46
C ILE A 98 4.32 10.45 10.45
N VAL A 99 4.59 10.11 9.18
CA VAL A 99 3.58 9.81 8.17
C VAL A 99 3.61 8.31 7.90
N HIS A 100 2.51 7.62 8.13
CA HIS A 100 2.45 6.19 7.86
C HIS A 100 1.29 5.84 6.94
N ASP A 101 1.46 4.81 6.12
CA ASP A 101 0.39 4.30 5.28
C ASP A 101 -0.77 3.70 6.10
N SER A 102 -1.97 3.73 5.56
CA SER A 102 -3.18 3.19 6.19
C SER A 102 -3.11 1.68 6.49
N LEU A 103 -2.29 0.92 5.75
CA LEU A 103 -2.00 -0.49 6.01
C LEU A 103 -0.77 -0.70 6.90
N CYS A 104 -0.01 0.36 7.19
CA CYS A 104 1.24 0.31 7.93
C CYS A 104 0.99 0.30 9.45
N LEU A 105 0.54 -0.83 9.99
CA LEU A 105 0.28 -1.00 11.43
C LEU A 105 1.53 -0.72 12.28
N TRP A 106 2.73 -1.05 11.78
CA TRP A 106 4.01 -0.77 12.47
C TRP A 106 4.27 0.73 12.59
N GLY A 107 3.94 1.53 11.58
CA GLY A 107 4.10 2.99 11.63
C GLY A 107 3.22 3.61 12.74
N ARG A 108 1.96 3.19 12.85
CA ARG A 108 1.07 3.60 13.94
C ARG A 108 1.64 3.23 15.31
N ILE A 109 2.15 2.00 15.47
CA ILE A 109 2.70 1.54 16.75
C ILE A 109 3.98 2.31 17.10
N VAL A 110 4.87 2.52 16.15
CA VAL A 110 6.10 3.31 16.34
C VAL A 110 5.77 4.73 16.78
N ALA A 111 4.83 5.40 16.09
CA ALA A 111 4.36 6.74 16.46
C ALA A 111 3.83 6.78 17.90
N HIS A 112 2.97 5.82 18.27
CA HIS A 112 2.42 5.71 19.61
C HIS A 112 3.50 5.55 20.69
N VAL A 113 4.43 4.61 20.49
CA VAL A 113 5.49 4.31 21.47
C VAL A 113 6.47 5.47 21.63
N LEU A 114 6.76 6.19 20.55
CA LEU A 114 7.64 7.37 20.57
C LEU A 114 6.93 8.64 21.03
N GLY A 115 5.61 8.62 21.16
CA GLY A 115 4.81 9.80 21.52
C GLY A 115 4.84 10.90 20.46
N LEU A 116 5.02 10.55 19.18
CA LEU A 116 5.11 11.50 18.08
C LEU A 116 3.75 11.75 17.43
N PRO A 117 3.48 12.98 17.01
CA PRO A 117 2.34 13.27 16.12
C PRO A 117 2.41 12.38 14.88
N ALA A 118 1.25 11.90 14.43
CA ALA A 118 1.21 11.04 13.26
C ALA A 118 0.10 11.46 12.28
N VAL A 119 0.37 11.23 11.00
CA VAL A 119 -0.55 11.43 9.87
C VAL A 119 -0.70 10.10 9.13
N THR A 120 -1.94 9.77 8.74
CA THR A 120 -2.16 8.60 7.89
C THR A 120 -2.16 9.00 6.42
N SER A 121 -1.39 8.27 5.62
CA SER A 121 -1.38 8.31 4.16
C SER A 121 -2.31 7.21 3.64
N VAL A 122 -3.38 7.56 2.93
CA VAL A 122 -4.40 6.63 2.43
C VAL A 122 -4.29 6.55 0.92
N ALA A 123 -3.55 5.57 0.44
CA ALA A 123 -3.27 5.39 -1.00
C ALA A 123 -4.41 4.70 -1.76
N THR A 124 -5.34 4.08 -1.04
CA THR A 124 -6.56 3.44 -1.58
C THR A 124 -7.79 4.22 -1.15
N ALA A 125 -8.99 3.66 -1.32
CA ALA A 125 -10.16 4.21 -0.66
C ALA A 125 -10.03 4.10 0.86
N ALA A 126 -10.49 5.10 1.59
CA ALA A 126 -10.61 5.02 3.04
C ALA A 126 -11.69 4.00 3.43
N PHE A 127 -11.43 3.18 4.45
CA PHE A 127 -12.37 2.16 4.89
C PHE A 127 -13.12 2.61 6.14
N CYS A 128 -14.43 2.35 6.15
CA CYS A 128 -15.30 2.43 7.31
C CYS A 128 -15.96 1.05 7.55
N PRO A 129 -16.64 0.81 8.67
CA PRO A 129 -17.31 -0.47 8.88
C PRO A 129 -18.27 -0.87 7.76
N GLU A 130 -18.94 0.09 7.14
CA GLU A 130 -19.86 -0.09 6.03
C GLU A 130 -19.18 -0.60 4.77
N SER A 131 -17.92 -0.25 4.55
CA SER A 131 -17.11 -0.72 3.39
C SER A 131 -16.99 -2.25 3.38
N PHE A 132 -17.16 -2.92 4.52
CA PHE A 132 -17.12 -4.38 4.63
C PHE A 132 -18.50 -5.03 4.44
N HIS A 133 -19.61 -4.25 4.47
CA HIS A 133 -20.94 -4.77 4.21
C HIS A 133 -21.07 -5.14 2.72
N GLY A 134 -21.30 -6.43 2.48
CA GLY A 134 -21.42 -6.91 1.10
C GLY A 134 -20.10 -7.11 0.36
N CYS A 135 -18.97 -6.95 1.05
CA CYS A 135 -17.66 -7.19 0.47
C CYS A 135 -17.58 -8.61 -0.14
N PRO A 136 -17.27 -8.75 -1.43
CA PRO A 136 -17.09 -10.05 -2.08
C PRO A 136 -16.08 -10.94 -1.38
N LEU A 137 -15.16 -10.35 -0.62
CA LEU A 137 -14.20 -11.03 0.26
C LEU A 137 -14.88 -12.00 1.22
N LEU A 138 -16.02 -11.65 1.80
CA LEU A 138 -16.75 -12.54 2.71
C LEU A 138 -17.62 -13.56 1.98
N ARG A 139 -18.02 -13.29 0.73
CA ARG A 139 -18.85 -14.19 -0.10
C ARG A 139 -18.04 -15.30 -0.79
N GLY A 140 -16.73 -15.09 -1.00
CA GLY A 140 -15.85 -16.00 -1.74
C GLY A 140 -15.18 -17.09 -0.89
N LEU A 141 -15.49 -17.23 0.41
CA LEU A 141 -14.97 -18.28 1.27
C LEU A 141 -15.49 -19.65 0.81
N ARG A 142 -14.77 -20.27 -0.12
CA ARG A 142 -14.98 -21.69 -0.45
C ARG A 142 -14.72 -22.53 0.80
N ARG A 143 -15.51 -23.60 1.01
CA ARG A 143 -15.38 -24.52 2.15
C ARG A 143 -13.95 -25.06 2.35
N THR A 144 -13.18 -25.21 1.26
CA THR A 144 -11.78 -25.66 1.27
C THR A 144 -10.80 -24.64 1.87
N LYS A 145 -11.16 -23.35 1.99
CA LYS A 145 -10.31 -22.30 2.57
C LYS A 145 -10.69 -21.90 3.99
N ILE A 146 -11.71 -22.56 4.58
CA ILE A 146 -12.17 -22.26 5.95
C ILE A 146 -11.10 -22.61 6.99
N ALA A 147 -10.40 -23.74 6.82
CA ALA A 147 -9.33 -24.13 7.74
C ALA A 147 -8.17 -23.12 7.72
N GLU A 148 -7.69 -22.77 6.53
CA GLU A 148 -6.64 -21.75 6.35
C GLU A 148 -7.06 -20.39 6.93
N ALA A 149 -8.30 -19.95 6.70
CA ALA A 149 -8.84 -18.73 7.25
C ALA A 149 -8.89 -18.76 8.80
N ARG A 150 -9.23 -19.91 9.38
CA ARG A 150 -9.20 -20.08 10.85
C ARG A 150 -7.80 -19.98 11.41
N ASP A 151 -6.80 -20.57 10.76
CA ASP A 151 -5.40 -20.49 11.19
C ASP A 151 -4.88 -19.05 11.06
N GLY A 152 -5.18 -18.35 9.96
CA GLY A 152 -4.87 -16.95 9.80
C GLY A 152 -5.50 -16.05 10.89
N LEU A 153 -6.77 -16.26 11.20
CA LEU A 153 -7.48 -15.53 12.27
C LEU A 153 -6.91 -15.83 13.66
N ARG A 154 -6.47 -17.06 13.91
CA ARG A 154 -5.80 -17.43 15.16
C ARG A 154 -4.48 -16.67 15.31
N LEU A 155 -3.62 -16.70 14.28
CA LEU A 155 -2.37 -15.98 14.25
C LEU A 155 -2.60 -14.47 14.44
N PHE A 156 -3.55 -13.87 13.72
CA PHE A 156 -3.93 -12.48 13.89
C PHE A 156 -4.31 -12.15 15.35
N ARG A 157 -5.16 -13.00 15.97
CA ARG A 157 -5.58 -12.81 17.36
C ARG A 157 -4.41 -12.86 18.32
N ASP A 158 -3.51 -13.84 18.16
CA ASP A 158 -2.40 -14.05 19.07
C ASP A 158 -1.36 -12.92 18.94
N TRP A 159 -0.99 -12.54 17.72
CA TRP A 159 -0.02 -11.46 17.48
C TRP A 159 -0.56 -10.06 17.84
N ARG A 160 -1.82 -9.77 17.54
CA ARG A 160 -2.39 -8.48 17.97
C ARG A 160 -2.41 -8.33 19.49
N GLN A 161 -2.65 -9.45 20.21
CA GLN A 161 -2.61 -9.43 21.69
C GLN A 161 -1.18 -9.23 22.20
N GLU A 162 -0.18 -9.86 21.57
CA GLU A 162 1.23 -9.64 21.85
C GLU A 162 1.62 -8.17 21.67
N LEU A 163 1.31 -7.58 20.51
CA LEU A 163 1.57 -6.17 20.21
C LEU A 163 0.89 -5.23 21.23
N ARG A 164 -0.36 -5.51 21.56
CA ARG A 164 -1.10 -4.72 22.54
C ARG A 164 -0.45 -4.77 23.92
N THR A 165 -0.09 -5.96 24.38
CA THR A 165 0.49 -6.16 25.72
C THR A 165 1.87 -5.53 25.80
N HIS A 166 2.69 -5.67 24.75
CA HIS A 166 4.07 -5.22 24.74
C HIS A 166 4.20 -3.70 24.58
N TYR A 167 3.37 -3.09 23.71
CA TYR A 167 3.48 -1.67 23.35
C TYR A 167 2.39 -0.77 23.94
N GLY A 168 1.46 -1.31 24.73
CA GLY A 168 0.40 -0.52 25.33
C GLY A 168 -0.59 0.11 24.35
N VAL A 169 -0.63 -0.37 23.10
CA VAL A 169 -1.53 0.19 22.09
C VAL A 169 -2.98 -0.22 22.33
N ARG A 170 -3.93 0.62 21.86
CA ARG A 170 -5.36 0.28 21.91
C ARG A 170 -5.62 -1.06 21.20
N PRO A 171 -6.73 -1.76 21.53
CA PRO A 171 -7.07 -3.00 20.85
C PRO A 171 -7.07 -2.84 19.34
N ILE A 172 -6.44 -3.80 18.64
CA ILE A 172 -6.34 -3.82 17.18
C ILE A 172 -7.49 -4.69 16.65
N ALA A 173 -8.49 -4.08 16.02
CA ALA A 173 -9.53 -4.79 15.28
C ALA A 173 -9.03 -5.13 13.86
N ILE A 174 -9.71 -6.04 13.16
CA ILE A 174 -9.37 -6.35 11.76
C ILE A 174 -9.41 -5.09 10.91
N ILE A 175 -10.41 -4.23 11.10
CA ILE A 175 -10.52 -2.97 10.37
C ILE A 175 -9.32 -2.04 10.61
N ASP A 176 -8.77 -2.03 11.81
CA ASP A 176 -7.62 -1.18 12.14
C ASP A 176 -6.39 -1.52 11.30
N THR A 177 -6.26 -2.76 10.80
CA THR A 177 -5.15 -3.15 9.92
C THR A 177 -5.26 -2.56 8.52
N PHE A 178 -6.40 -1.97 8.17
CA PHE A 178 -6.67 -1.36 6.86
C PHE A 178 -6.85 0.16 6.93
N THR A 179 -7.01 0.72 8.11
CA THR A 179 -7.34 2.14 8.26
C THR A 179 -6.29 2.92 9.04
N ASN A 180 -5.84 2.38 10.17
CA ASN A 180 -4.88 3.03 11.07
C ASN A 180 -5.07 4.55 11.20
N PRO A 181 -6.30 5.08 11.42
CA PRO A 181 -6.59 6.49 11.32
C PRO A 181 -5.86 7.29 12.39
N GLN A 182 -5.45 8.50 12.02
CA GLN A 182 -4.83 9.51 12.85
C GLN A 182 -5.72 10.79 12.89
N PRO A 183 -5.39 11.79 13.69
CA PRO A 183 -6.10 13.07 13.69
C PRO A 183 -6.09 13.77 12.32
N LEU A 184 -5.13 13.45 11.46
CA LEU A 184 -5.06 13.89 10.06
C LEU A 184 -4.82 12.70 9.14
N ASN A 185 -5.66 12.56 8.10
CA ASN A 185 -5.58 11.49 7.11
C ASN A 185 -5.60 12.08 5.71
N ILE A 186 -4.56 11.82 4.91
CA ILE A 186 -4.42 12.33 3.55
C ILE A 186 -4.81 11.22 2.57
N CYS A 187 -5.90 11.43 1.81
CA CYS A 187 -6.44 10.47 0.86
C CYS A 187 -6.13 10.92 -0.57
N TYR A 188 -5.42 10.09 -1.34
CA TYR A 188 -5.08 10.39 -2.74
C TYR A 188 -6.20 10.04 -3.73
N LEU A 189 -7.40 9.87 -3.22
CA LEU A 189 -8.62 9.68 -4.00
C LEU A 189 -9.49 10.94 -3.90
N PRO A 190 -10.09 11.44 -5.00
CA PRO A 190 -11.09 12.50 -4.92
C PRO A 190 -12.29 12.07 -4.09
N ARG A 191 -12.89 13.01 -3.33
CA ARG A 191 -14.04 12.71 -2.46
C ARG A 191 -15.23 12.10 -3.23
N GLU A 192 -15.40 12.48 -4.48
CA GLU A 192 -16.47 12.00 -5.36
C GLU A 192 -16.33 10.51 -5.72
N LEU A 193 -15.12 9.97 -5.67
CA LEU A 193 -14.83 8.55 -5.90
C LEU A 193 -14.74 7.74 -4.62
N GLN A 194 -14.81 8.39 -3.44
CA GLN A 194 -14.71 7.72 -2.15
C GLN A 194 -16.05 7.05 -1.80
N PRO A 195 -16.09 5.70 -1.67
CA PRO A 195 -17.29 5.04 -1.16
C PRO A 195 -17.62 5.50 0.26
N TYR A 196 -18.90 5.75 0.54
CA TYR A 196 -19.37 6.22 1.84
C TYR A 196 -18.69 7.52 2.29
N ALA A 197 -18.47 8.46 1.35
CA ALA A 197 -17.75 9.70 1.61
C ALA A 197 -18.35 10.53 2.76
N GLU A 198 -19.64 10.40 3.01
CA GLU A 198 -20.36 11.05 4.11
C GLU A 198 -19.98 10.53 5.51
N LYS A 199 -19.27 9.41 5.60
CA LYS A 199 -18.78 8.82 6.86
C LYS A 199 -17.44 9.39 7.33
N PHE A 200 -16.79 10.19 6.49
CA PHE A 200 -15.46 10.75 6.74
C PHE A 200 -15.58 12.27 6.97
N GLY A 201 -15.19 12.71 8.15
CA GLY A 201 -15.22 14.12 8.57
C GLY A 201 -14.01 14.91 8.06
N ASP A 202 -13.77 16.07 8.70
CA ASP A 202 -12.71 17.01 8.32
C ASP A 202 -11.29 16.48 8.59
N GLU A 203 -11.18 15.43 9.39
CA GLU A 203 -9.92 14.73 9.64
C GLU A 203 -9.43 13.93 8.41
N PHE A 204 -10.26 13.77 7.37
CA PHE A 204 -9.90 13.15 6.10
C PHE A 204 -9.82 14.19 4.99
N LEU A 205 -8.61 14.48 4.52
CA LEU A 205 -8.36 15.36 3.39
C LEU A 205 -8.30 14.54 2.08
N PHE A 206 -9.33 14.66 1.27
CA PHE A 206 -9.39 14.04 -0.06
C PHE A 206 -8.73 14.96 -1.08
N VAL A 207 -7.44 14.75 -1.32
CA VAL A 207 -6.60 15.63 -2.15
C VAL A 207 -6.54 15.21 -3.63
N GLY A 208 -7.01 14.00 -3.92
CA GLY A 208 -6.84 13.44 -5.26
C GLY A 208 -5.41 12.95 -5.53
N PRO A 209 -5.12 12.51 -6.77
CA PRO A 209 -3.79 12.05 -7.15
C PRO A 209 -2.78 13.19 -7.04
N CYS A 210 -1.63 12.92 -6.43
CA CYS A 210 -0.48 13.82 -6.50
C CYS A 210 0.35 13.46 -7.73
N ASP A 211 0.83 14.47 -8.47
CA ASP A 211 1.69 14.23 -9.63
C ASP A 211 2.97 13.50 -9.19
N PRO A 212 3.24 12.31 -9.72
CA PRO A 212 4.42 11.57 -9.35
C PRO A 212 5.66 12.24 -9.96
N VAL A 213 6.61 12.61 -9.12
CA VAL A 213 7.97 12.88 -9.59
C VAL A 213 8.60 11.54 -9.93
N ARG A 214 8.81 11.25 -11.21
CA ARG A 214 9.44 9.99 -11.63
C ARG A 214 10.93 10.15 -11.75
N ALA A 215 11.69 9.26 -11.12
CA ALA A 215 13.15 9.22 -11.19
C ALA A 215 13.66 8.90 -12.59
N THR A 216 12.94 8.04 -13.30
CA THR A 216 13.34 7.58 -14.63
C THR A 216 12.20 7.78 -15.61
N PRO A 217 12.43 8.47 -16.74
CA PRO A 217 11.47 8.48 -17.85
C PRO A 217 11.23 7.04 -18.31
N VAL A 218 9.99 6.62 -18.35
CA VAL A 218 9.63 5.35 -18.96
C VAL A 218 9.65 5.58 -20.47
N GLU A 219 10.60 4.98 -21.16
CA GLU A 219 10.59 4.94 -22.62
C GLU A 219 9.45 4.04 -23.07
N PHE A 220 8.48 4.62 -23.73
CA PHE A 220 7.39 3.89 -24.37
C PHE A 220 7.42 4.22 -25.87
N PRO A 221 7.29 3.22 -26.76
CA PRO A 221 7.37 3.43 -28.21
C PRO A 221 6.05 4.04 -28.74
N PHE A 222 5.80 5.32 -28.43
CA PHE A 222 4.60 6.04 -28.87
C PHE A 222 4.48 6.11 -30.41
N ASP A 223 5.61 6.02 -31.11
CA ASP A 223 5.72 5.98 -32.57
C ASP A 223 5.15 4.69 -33.19
N GLN A 224 4.96 3.64 -32.40
CA GLN A 224 4.29 2.40 -32.82
C GLN A 224 2.77 2.46 -32.68
N LEU A 225 2.23 3.51 -32.01
CA LEU A 225 0.80 3.73 -31.93
C LEU A 225 0.29 4.44 -33.19
N ASP A 226 -0.89 4.05 -33.67
CA ASP A 226 -1.57 4.65 -34.79
C ASP A 226 -2.91 5.31 -34.37
N GLU A 227 -3.74 5.72 -35.32
CA GLU A 227 -5.01 6.41 -35.06
C GLU A 227 -6.15 5.46 -34.63
N ARG A 228 -5.93 4.16 -34.57
CA ARG A 228 -6.96 3.22 -34.10
C ARG A 228 -7.26 3.43 -32.64
N PRO A 229 -8.50 3.13 -32.19
CA PRO A 229 -8.85 3.17 -30.77
C PRO A 229 -7.85 2.35 -29.92
N LEU A 230 -7.29 2.98 -28.89
CA LEU A 230 -6.31 2.37 -27.99
C LEU A 230 -7.03 1.78 -26.75
N VAL A 231 -6.78 0.52 -26.48
CA VAL A 231 -7.21 -0.17 -25.26
C VAL A 231 -5.99 -0.40 -24.37
N LEU A 232 -5.91 0.32 -23.25
CA LEU A 232 -4.89 0.10 -22.22
C LEU A 232 -5.42 -0.91 -21.19
N VAL A 233 -4.69 -1.99 -20.97
CA VAL A 233 -5.01 -3.03 -19.99
C VAL A 233 -3.91 -3.11 -18.93
N SER A 234 -4.27 -2.86 -17.68
CA SER A 234 -3.36 -2.90 -16.55
C SER A 234 -4.04 -3.50 -15.31
N PHE A 235 -3.35 -4.41 -14.63
CA PHE A 235 -3.77 -4.94 -13.32
C PHE A 235 -2.91 -4.41 -12.16
N GLY A 236 -2.15 -3.36 -12.43
CA GLY A 236 -1.17 -2.83 -11.47
C GLY A 236 0.03 -3.77 -11.29
N THR A 237 0.68 -3.66 -10.14
CA THR A 237 1.95 -4.36 -9.87
C THR A 237 1.80 -5.60 -9.00
N VAL A 238 0.66 -5.78 -8.35
CA VAL A 238 0.43 -6.85 -7.35
C VAL A 238 -0.40 -8.00 -7.91
N HIS A 239 -1.43 -7.68 -8.72
CA HIS A 239 -2.35 -8.68 -9.23
C HIS A 239 -1.93 -9.19 -10.59
N ASN A 240 -1.85 -10.53 -10.73
CA ASN A 240 -1.67 -11.19 -12.01
C ASN A 240 -2.91 -12.03 -12.33
N PRO A 241 -3.70 -11.67 -13.36
CA PRO A 241 -4.91 -12.38 -13.72
C PRO A 241 -4.66 -13.77 -14.32
N GLY A 242 -3.39 -14.09 -14.63
CA GLY A 242 -2.99 -15.33 -15.24
C GLY A 242 -3.19 -15.37 -16.75
N ARG A 243 -2.55 -16.36 -17.37
CA ARG A 243 -2.52 -16.53 -18.84
C ARG A 243 -3.92 -16.61 -19.47
N ALA A 244 -4.83 -17.36 -18.89
CA ALA A 244 -6.17 -17.57 -19.45
C ALA A 244 -6.95 -16.25 -19.68
N PHE A 245 -6.71 -15.23 -18.86
CA PHE A 245 -7.29 -13.90 -19.06
C PHE A 245 -6.72 -13.24 -20.32
N PHE A 246 -5.39 -13.26 -20.48
CA PHE A 246 -4.76 -12.64 -21.63
C PHE A 246 -5.11 -13.35 -22.94
N ASP A 247 -5.18 -14.68 -22.94
CA ASP A 247 -5.65 -15.46 -24.11
C ASP A 247 -7.09 -15.09 -24.49
N ALA A 248 -7.98 -14.94 -23.52
CA ALA A 248 -9.36 -14.51 -23.74
C ALA A 248 -9.43 -13.07 -24.26
N LEU A 249 -8.63 -12.16 -23.68
CA LEU A 249 -8.54 -10.76 -24.14
C LEU A 249 -8.07 -10.67 -25.59
N LEU A 250 -6.95 -11.32 -25.92
CA LEU A 250 -6.39 -11.32 -27.28
C LEU A 250 -7.36 -11.96 -28.28
N GLY A 251 -8.05 -13.03 -27.86
CA GLY A 251 -9.12 -13.62 -28.67
C GLY A 251 -10.28 -12.66 -28.92
N ALA A 252 -10.68 -11.86 -27.94
CA ALA A 252 -11.78 -10.91 -28.06
C ALA A 252 -11.46 -9.73 -28.98
N VAL A 253 -10.20 -9.30 -29.05
CA VAL A 253 -9.77 -8.16 -29.90
C VAL A 253 -9.29 -8.60 -31.28
N ARG A 254 -9.09 -9.87 -31.51
CA ARG A 254 -8.63 -10.41 -32.81
C ARG A 254 -9.60 -10.02 -33.92
N GLY A 255 -9.08 -9.38 -34.97
CA GLY A 255 -9.85 -8.91 -36.12
C GLY A 255 -10.71 -7.66 -35.84
N LYS A 256 -10.52 -7.02 -34.70
CA LYS A 256 -11.08 -5.70 -34.39
C LYS A 256 -10.11 -4.61 -34.82
N ASP A 257 -10.64 -3.47 -35.21
CA ASP A 257 -9.87 -2.28 -35.57
C ASP A 257 -9.49 -1.50 -34.30
N VAL A 258 -8.66 -2.12 -33.47
CA VAL A 258 -8.17 -1.55 -32.21
C VAL A 258 -6.70 -1.91 -32.02
N GLN A 259 -6.00 -1.12 -31.25
CA GLN A 259 -4.66 -1.44 -30.75
C GLN A 259 -4.72 -1.64 -29.24
N VAL A 260 -3.89 -2.54 -28.70
CA VAL A 260 -3.90 -2.90 -27.29
C VAL A 260 -2.52 -2.72 -26.70
N VAL A 261 -2.44 -2.00 -25.58
CA VAL A 261 -1.25 -1.90 -24.75
C VAL A 261 -1.49 -2.68 -23.45
N LEU A 262 -0.64 -3.68 -23.20
CA LEU A 262 -0.70 -4.50 -22.00
C LEU A 262 0.40 -4.07 -21.03
N VAL A 263 0.03 -3.73 -19.79
CA VAL A 263 0.97 -3.56 -18.69
C VAL A 263 1.07 -4.90 -17.96
N LEU A 264 2.23 -5.54 -18.06
CA LEU A 264 2.46 -6.85 -17.49
C LEU A 264 3.25 -6.78 -16.19
N SER A 265 2.95 -7.70 -15.28
CA SER A 265 3.74 -7.84 -14.05
C SER A 265 5.15 -8.35 -14.37
N PRO A 266 6.18 -7.95 -13.60
CA PRO A 266 7.53 -8.47 -13.77
C PRO A 266 7.56 -10.00 -13.74
N GLY A 267 8.32 -10.61 -14.67
CA GLY A 267 8.48 -12.07 -14.76
C GLY A 267 7.42 -12.81 -15.58
N MET A 268 6.48 -12.11 -16.20
CA MET A 268 5.56 -12.75 -17.16
C MET A 268 6.27 -13.03 -18.48
N ASP A 269 6.24 -14.28 -18.90
CA ASP A 269 6.80 -14.71 -20.19
C ASP A 269 5.91 -14.23 -21.34
N MET A 270 6.41 -13.27 -22.11
CA MET A 270 5.73 -12.68 -23.27
C MET A 270 5.71 -13.62 -24.48
N SER A 271 6.68 -14.53 -24.62
CA SER A 271 6.76 -15.47 -25.74
C SER A 271 5.57 -16.43 -25.79
N ALA A 272 4.88 -16.53 -24.67
CA ALA A 272 3.70 -17.39 -24.50
C ALA A 272 2.37 -16.70 -24.88
N LEU A 273 2.38 -15.39 -25.18
CA LEU A 273 1.22 -14.63 -25.65
C LEU A 273 1.28 -14.60 -27.19
N GLY A 274 0.85 -15.68 -27.83
CA GLY A 274 0.86 -15.83 -29.28
C GLY A 274 -0.40 -15.30 -29.98
#